data_d66290bb31f39d412789e220e15d3cd0
#
_entry.id   d66290bb31f39d412789e220e15d3cd0
#
_cell.length_a   1.000
_cell.length_b   1.000
_cell.length_c   1.000
_cell.angle_alpha   90.00
_cell.angle_beta   90.00
_cell.angle_gamma   90.00
#
_symmetry.space_group_name_H-M   'P 1'
#
loop_
_entity.id
_entity.type
_entity.pdbx_description
1 polymer ?
#
loop_
_entity_poly.entity_id
_entity_poly.type
_entity_poly.pdbx_seq_one_letter_code
_entity_poly.pdbx_strand_id
1 'polypeptide(L)'
;MDKEDLEKAVRHCYSTWGSRYYADYYQNKAAYPPVHTEIVRDLLEQHRAKSVLDAGCGPASMLRDLDLPGLQRYGFDLTPEMLAEGRRVLAAQGVPEDHLWQGSVLDARAFRSGSSAAPEAYDAAICFGVLPHVPAEADLEVLRNLGNAVRPGGLVACEARNELFSLFTLNRYSREFFRSRLMQESVLLASAGDAAESEALEAALKRLDGQFRMDLPPLRKGYENEPGYDEVLSRTHNPFEIRDLAIQAGLCDVEVLFYHYHALPPMLESAAPALFRRTSVAMENPRDWRGHFMASAFILVGRRP
;
A
#
# COMPACT_ATOMS: atom_id res chain seq x y z
N MET A 1 -2.47 -20.85 -1.88
CA MET A 1 -2.45 -20.34 -3.29
C MET A 1 -1.00 -20.03 -3.58
N ASP A 2 -0.46 -20.50 -4.67
CA ASP A 2 0.94 -20.22 -5.00
C ASP A 2 1.11 -18.78 -5.53
N LYS A 3 2.39 -18.35 -5.68
CA LYS A 3 2.69 -16.96 -6.13
C LYS A 3 2.09 -16.68 -7.51
N GLU A 4 2.09 -17.65 -8.40
CA GLU A 4 1.60 -17.50 -9.78
C GLU A 4 0.07 -17.33 -9.81
N ASP A 5 -0.65 -18.09 -8.99
CA ASP A 5 -2.11 -17.97 -8.87
C ASP A 5 -2.52 -16.61 -8.28
N LEU A 6 -1.76 -16.10 -7.30
CA LEU A 6 -1.98 -14.76 -6.73
C LEU A 6 -1.78 -13.67 -7.78
N GLU A 7 -0.69 -13.72 -8.53
CA GLU A 7 -0.43 -12.75 -9.61
C GLU A 7 -1.49 -12.83 -10.72
N LYS A 8 -1.99 -14.02 -11.07
CA LYS A 8 -3.08 -14.18 -12.02
C LYS A 8 -4.36 -13.52 -11.52
N ALA A 9 -4.71 -13.70 -10.24
CA ALA A 9 -5.90 -13.09 -9.64
C ALA A 9 -5.79 -11.56 -9.63
N VAL A 10 -4.64 -11.02 -9.21
CA VAL A 10 -4.37 -9.57 -9.23
C VAL A 10 -4.45 -9.02 -10.65
N ARG A 11 -3.76 -9.65 -11.60
CA ARG A 11 -3.80 -9.26 -13.02
C ARG A 11 -5.23 -9.23 -13.55
N HIS A 12 -6.02 -10.28 -13.29
CA HIS A 12 -7.41 -10.35 -13.75
C HIS A 12 -8.26 -9.23 -13.16
N CYS A 13 -8.13 -8.95 -11.87
CA CYS A 13 -8.85 -7.86 -11.20
C CYS A 13 -8.52 -6.50 -11.84
N TYR A 14 -7.26 -6.20 -12.08
CA TYR A 14 -6.84 -4.90 -12.60
C TYR A 14 -7.00 -4.77 -14.11
N SER A 15 -6.87 -5.85 -14.90
CA SER A 15 -7.15 -5.81 -16.34
C SER A 15 -8.61 -5.52 -16.65
N THR A 16 -9.54 -6.11 -15.89
CA THR A 16 -10.97 -5.81 -16.03
C THR A 16 -11.35 -4.42 -15.55
N TRP A 17 -10.59 -3.85 -14.61
CA TRP A 17 -10.80 -2.49 -14.15
C TRP A 17 -10.31 -1.43 -15.17
N GLY A 18 -9.14 -1.67 -15.79
CA GLY A 18 -8.62 -0.92 -16.93
C GLY A 18 -8.72 0.59 -16.80
N SER A 19 -9.22 1.25 -17.84
CA SER A 19 -9.38 2.72 -17.90
C SER A 19 -10.34 3.29 -16.84
N ARG A 20 -11.27 2.48 -16.31
CA ARG A 20 -12.15 2.90 -15.21
C ARG A 20 -11.42 3.08 -13.89
N TYR A 21 -10.31 2.34 -13.66
CA TYR A 21 -9.49 2.51 -12.47
C TYR A 21 -9.04 3.96 -12.30
N TYR A 22 -8.57 4.57 -13.40
CA TYR A 22 -8.17 5.97 -13.40
C TYR A 22 -9.34 6.92 -13.07
N ALA A 23 -10.49 6.71 -13.69
CA ALA A 23 -11.69 7.52 -13.45
C ALA A 23 -12.21 7.37 -12.01
N ASP A 24 -12.17 6.17 -11.47
CA ASP A 24 -12.69 5.87 -10.14
C ASP A 24 -11.80 6.43 -9.01
N TYR A 25 -10.48 6.40 -9.19
CA TYR A 25 -9.55 6.84 -8.14
C TYR A 25 -9.03 8.27 -8.31
N TYR A 26 -8.88 8.77 -9.55
CA TYR A 26 -8.17 10.02 -9.80
C TYR A 26 -9.01 11.13 -10.41
N GLN A 27 -10.19 10.83 -10.94
CA GLN A 27 -11.12 11.83 -11.48
C GLN A 27 -12.25 12.15 -10.49
N ASN A 28 -12.06 13.19 -9.67
CA ASN A 28 -13.12 13.89 -8.90
C ASN A 28 -13.86 13.13 -7.80
N LYS A 29 -13.61 11.83 -7.59
CA LYS A 29 -14.29 11.03 -6.57
C LYS A 29 -13.41 10.64 -5.40
N ALA A 30 -12.10 10.91 -5.47
CA ALA A 30 -11.23 10.66 -4.35
C ALA A 30 -11.69 11.47 -3.14
N ALA A 31 -12.05 10.79 -2.06
CA ALA A 31 -12.49 11.43 -0.83
C ALA A 31 -11.39 12.31 -0.22
N TYR A 32 -10.13 12.02 -0.52
CA TYR A 32 -8.96 12.69 -0.01
C TYR A 32 -8.07 13.25 -1.13
N PRO A 33 -7.37 14.38 -0.90
CA PRO A 33 -6.34 14.85 -1.82
C PRO A 33 -5.19 13.83 -1.89
N PRO A 34 -4.39 13.82 -2.96
CA PRO A 34 -3.28 12.88 -3.15
C PRO A 34 -2.05 13.24 -2.29
N VAL A 35 -2.21 13.25 -0.97
CA VAL A 35 -1.18 13.64 0.03
C VAL A 35 0.10 12.82 -0.13
N HIS A 36 -0.04 11.52 -0.43
CA HIS A 36 1.10 10.64 -0.65
C HIS A 36 2.00 11.09 -1.81
N THR A 37 1.43 11.65 -2.86
CA THR A 37 2.22 12.19 -4.00
C THR A 37 3.06 13.39 -3.58
N GLU A 38 2.53 14.27 -2.73
CA GLU A 38 3.27 15.42 -2.21
C GLU A 38 4.43 14.95 -1.32
N ILE A 39 4.19 13.97 -0.44
CA ILE A 39 5.26 13.37 0.38
C ILE A 39 6.38 12.80 -0.50
N VAL A 40 6.03 12.03 -1.53
CA VAL A 40 7.04 11.44 -2.44
C VAL A 40 7.78 12.53 -3.21
N ARG A 41 7.09 13.57 -3.67
CA ARG A 41 7.71 14.71 -4.35
C ARG A 41 8.76 15.37 -3.47
N ASP A 42 8.41 15.70 -2.21
CA ASP A 42 9.30 16.31 -1.25
C ASP A 42 10.53 15.43 -0.99
N LEU A 43 10.34 14.11 -0.86
CA LEU A 43 11.43 13.16 -0.69
C LEU A 43 12.38 13.15 -1.91
N LEU A 44 11.86 13.13 -3.13
CA LEU A 44 12.66 13.15 -4.35
C LEU A 44 13.43 14.47 -4.51
N GLU A 45 12.81 15.61 -4.21
CA GLU A 45 13.45 16.92 -4.24
C GLU A 45 14.55 17.04 -3.17
N GLN A 46 14.30 16.62 -1.93
CA GLN A 46 15.31 16.61 -0.85
C GLN A 46 16.51 15.74 -1.21
N HIS A 47 16.28 14.62 -1.90
CA HIS A 47 17.33 13.73 -2.36
C HIS A 47 17.94 14.15 -3.70
N ARG A 48 17.43 15.21 -4.35
CA ARG A 48 17.87 15.68 -5.68
C ARG A 48 17.89 14.53 -6.68
N ALA A 49 16.87 13.67 -6.63
CA ALA A 49 16.78 12.53 -7.51
C ALA A 49 16.68 12.97 -8.98
N LYS A 50 17.42 12.30 -9.87
CA LYS A 50 17.40 12.51 -11.32
C LYS A 50 16.70 11.38 -12.05
N SER A 51 16.52 10.25 -11.37
CA SER A 51 15.81 9.08 -11.90
C SER A 51 14.98 8.41 -10.82
N VAL A 52 13.78 7.98 -11.18
CA VAL A 52 12.88 7.22 -10.32
C VAL A 52 12.33 6.01 -11.06
N LEU A 53 12.33 4.85 -10.38
CA LEU A 53 11.64 3.63 -10.80
C LEU A 53 10.38 3.47 -9.97
N ASP A 54 9.23 3.31 -10.61
CA ASP A 54 7.95 2.96 -9.96
C ASP A 54 7.65 1.47 -10.20
N ALA A 55 7.77 0.67 -9.16
CA ALA A 55 7.58 -0.78 -9.19
C ALA A 55 6.11 -1.13 -8.92
N GLY A 56 5.39 -1.55 -9.96
CA GLY A 56 3.94 -1.70 -9.96
C GLY A 56 3.24 -0.38 -10.25
N CYS A 57 3.68 0.32 -11.29
CA CYS A 57 3.27 1.69 -11.60
C CYS A 57 1.79 1.82 -12.05
N GLY A 58 1.10 0.72 -12.30
CA GLY A 58 -0.26 0.73 -12.80
C GLY A 58 -0.41 1.61 -14.05
N PRO A 59 -1.41 2.50 -14.11
CA PRO A 59 -1.60 3.44 -15.21
C PRO A 59 -0.70 4.68 -15.08
N ALA A 60 0.42 4.57 -14.38
CA ALA A 60 1.46 5.59 -14.18
C ALA A 60 0.95 6.91 -13.55
N SER A 61 -0.06 6.85 -12.70
CA SER A 61 -0.64 8.05 -12.08
C SER A 61 0.36 8.77 -11.17
N MET A 62 1.13 8.03 -10.37
CA MET A 62 2.18 8.60 -9.53
C MET A 62 3.26 9.24 -10.40
N LEU A 63 3.76 8.54 -11.41
CA LEU A 63 4.79 9.07 -12.32
C LEU A 63 4.32 10.30 -13.06
N ARG A 64 3.05 10.39 -13.46
CA ARG A 64 2.46 11.58 -14.07
C ARG A 64 2.53 12.78 -13.13
N ASP A 65 2.16 12.57 -11.87
CA ASP A 65 2.08 13.64 -10.87
C ASP A 65 3.45 14.05 -10.32
N LEU A 66 4.48 13.20 -10.53
CA LEU A 66 5.89 13.49 -10.25
C LEU A 66 6.60 14.17 -11.42
N ASP A 67 5.95 15.07 -12.14
CA ASP A 67 6.55 15.85 -13.22
C ASP A 67 7.50 16.93 -12.67
N LEU A 68 8.69 16.50 -12.24
CA LEU A 68 9.73 17.34 -11.69
C LEU A 68 10.79 17.69 -12.76
N PRO A 69 11.32 18.92 -12.80
CA PRO A 69 12.31 19.32 -13.77
C PRO A 69 13.56 18.42 -13.76
N GLY A 70 13.82 17.77 -14.88
CA GLY A 70 14.98 16.89 -15.07
C GLY A 70 14.88 15.52 -14.41
N LEU A 71 13.75 15.14 -13.85
CA LEU A 71 13.49 13.80 -13.33
C LEU A 71 13.14 12.84 -14.47
N GLN A 72 13.94 11.81 -14.67
CA GLN A 72 13.64 10.70 -15.56
C GLN A 72 12.77 9.68 -14.82
N ARG A 73 11.65 9.31 -15.44
CA ARG A 73 10.60 8.47 -14.84
C ARG A 73 10.55 7.14 -15.58
N TYR A 74 10.66 6.06 -14.81
CA TYR A 74 10.63 4.68 -15.28
C TYR A 74 9.63 3.90 -14.45
N GLY A 75 9.05 2.85 -15.02
CA GLY A 75 8.14 1.99 -14.28
C GLY A 75 7.88 0.65 -14.93
N PHE A 76 7.44 -0.29 -14.14
CA PHE A 76 6.91 -1.55 -14.64
C PHE A 76 5.63 -1.93 -13.91
N ASP A 77 4.80 -2.72 -14.57
CA ASP A 77 3.58 -3.27 -13.98
C ASP A 77 3.33 -4.68 -14.49
N LEU A 78 2.59 -5.45 -13.70
CA LEU A 78 2.21 -6.81 -14.03
C LEU A 78 1.19 -6.86 -15.19
N THR A 79 0.39 -5.79 -15.34
CA THR A 79 -0.83 -5.72 -16.15
C THR A 79 -0.61 -4.93 -17.44
N PRO A 80 -0.61 -5.58 -18.63
CA PRO A 80 -0.39 -4.90 -19.90
C PRO A 80 -1.37 -3.76 -20.20
N GLU A 81 -2.63 -3.91 -19.78
CA GLU A 81 -3.69 -2.93 -19.98
C GLU A 81 -3.40 -1.65 -19.19
N MET A 82 -2.90 -1.78 -17.96
CA MET A 82 -2.46 -0.65 -17.13
C MET A 82 -1.26 0.07 -17.78
N LEU A 83 -0.29 -0.68 -18.30
CA LEU A 83 0.86 -0.11 -19.00
C LEU A 83 0.46 0.64 -20.28
N ALA A 84 -0.51 0.12 -21.04
CA ALA A 84 -1.02 0.80 -22.22
C ALA A 84 -1.60 2.18 -21.87
N GLU A 85 -2.39 2.25 -20.79
CA GLU A 85 -2.92 3.52 -20.28
C GLU A 85 -1.80 4.42 -19.72
N GLY A 86 -0.84 3.86 -18.99
CA GLY A 86 0.32 4.60 -18.47
C GLY A 86 1.14 5.24 -19.56
N ARG A 87 1.44 4.52 -20.65
CA ARG A 87 2.15 5.08 -21.83
C ARG A 87 1.37 6.24 -22.44
N ARG A 88 0.04 6.07 -22.61
CA ARG A 88 -0.80 7.14 -23.14
C ARG A 88 -0.77 8.40 -22.25
N VAL A 89 -0.83 8.22 -20.93
CA VAL A 89 -0.80 9.32 -19.95
C VAL A 89 0.55 10.04 -19.98
N LEU A 90 1.67 9.31 -19.96
CA LEU A 90 3.01 9.87 -19.88
C LEU A 90 3.51 10.42 -21.22
N ALA A 91 3.01 9.93 -22.36
CA ALA A 91 3.35 10.45 -23.68
C ALA A 91 3.03 11.96 -23.80
N ALA A 92 1.94 12.41 -23.16
CA ALA A 92 1.57 13.83 -23.11
C ALA A 92 2.60 14.71 -22.38
N GLN A 93 3.50 14.10 -21.58
CA GLN A 93 4.59 14.75 -20.85
C GLN A 93 5.97 14.43 -21.45
N GLY A 94 6.02 13.87 -22.66
CA GLY A 94 7.25 13.57 -23.38
C GLY A 94 8.08 12.42 -22.82
N VAL A 95 7.49 11.54 -22.00
CA VAL A 95 8.18 10.34 -21.51
C VAL A 95 8.16 9.26 -22.59
N PRO A 96 9.31 8.67 -22.95
CA PRO A 96 9.37 7.61 -23.95
C PRO A 96 8.57 6.36 -23.55
N GLU A 97 7.97 5.68 -24.54
CA GLU A 97 7.15 4.48 -24.28
C GLU A 97 7.94 3.33 -23.66
N ASP A 98 9.22 3.20 -24.00
CA ASP A 98 10.12 2.17 -23.50
C ASP A 98 10.56 2.39 -22.05
N HIS A 99 10.20 3.54 -21.44
CA HIS A 99 10.35 3.77 -20.01
C HIS A 99 9.33 2.97 -19.17
N LEU A 100 8.30 2.40 -19.81
CA LEU A 100 7.35 1.52 -19.14
C LEU A 100 7.40 0.11 -19.73
N TRP A 101 7.58 -0.91 -18.89
CA TRP A 101 7.66 -2.31 -19.32
C TRP A 101 6.86 -3.25 -18.42
N GLN A 102 6.58 -4.45 -18.92
CA GLN A 102 5.90 -5.48 -18.14
C GLN A 102 6.88 -6.17 -17.20
N GLY A 103 6.47 -6.32 -15.93
CA GLY A 103 7.27 -7.01 -14.93
C GLY A 103 6.51 -7.24 -13.64
N SER A 104 7.04 -8.12 -12.79
CA SER A 104 6.54 -8.41 -11.45
C SER A 104 7.50 -7.89 -10.39
N VAL A 105 6.98 -7.39 -9.27
CA VAL A 105 7.79 -7.01 -8.10
C VAL A 105 8.46 -8.23 -7.43
N LEU A 106 8.00 -9.44 -7.75
CA LEU A 106 8.58 -10.71 -7.31
C LEU A 106 9.72 -11.20 -8.22
N ASP A 107 9.96 -10.54 -9.36
CA ASP A 107 11.06 -10.86 -10.27
C ASP A 107 12.15 -9.76 -10.20
N ALA A 108 13.28 -10.07 -9.58
CA ALA A 108 14.42 -9.15 -9.48
C ALA A 108 14.90 -8.61 -10.84
N ARG A 109 14.66 -9.33 -11.94
CA ARG A 109 15.02 -8.89 -13.29
C ARG A 109 14.18 -7.71 -13.75
N ALA A 110 12.93 -7.62 -13.32
CA ALA A 110 12.05 -6.51 -13.67
C ALA A 110 12.59 -5.14 -13.17
N PHE A 111 13.39 -5.13 -12.12
CA PHE A 111 13.97 -3.91 -11.55
C PHE A 111 15.21 -3.38 -12.31
N ARG A 112 15.77 -4.18 -13.21
CA ARG A 112 17.02 -3.86 -13.93
C ARG A 112 16.85 -3.66 -15.42
N SER A 113 15.70 -3.98 -15.95
CA SER A 113 15.60 -4.15 -17.39
C SER A 113 14.30 -3.60 -17.95
N GLY A 114 14.32 -2.72 -18.81
CA GLY A 114 13.18 -2.31 -19.60
C GLY A 114 13.64 -1.57 -20.81
N SER A 115 14.21 -0.42 -20.61
CA SER A 115 14.71 0.44 -21.66
C SER A 115 16.23 0.37 -21.79
N SER A 116 16.72 0.42 -22.99
CA SER A 116 18.17 0.63 -23.25
C SER A 116 18.66 1.98 -22.71
N ALA A 117 17.75 2.91 -22.43
CA ALA A 117 18.04 4.21 -21.84
C ALA A 117 17.94 4.20 -20.30
N ALA A 118 17.49 3.08 -19.67
CA ALA A 118 17.40 2.99 -18.23
C ALA A 118 18.80 2.98 -17.59
N PRO A 119 18.99 3.68 -16.45
CA PRO A 119 20.25 3.65 -15.74
C PRO A 119 20.50 2.26 -15.14
N GLU A 120 21.77 1.91 -14.89
CA GLU A 120 22.13 0.66 -14.18
C GLU A 120 21.55 0.63 -12.75
N ALA A 121 21.40 1.78 -12.11
CA ALA A 121 20.77 1.96 -10.82
C ALA A 121 20.09 3.33 -10.73
N TYR A 122 18.93 3.38 -10.13
CA TYR A 122 18.11 4.58 -10.01
C TYR A 122 18.52 5.43 -8.78
N ASP A 123 18.19 6.72 -8.79
CA ASP A 123 18.34 7.57 -7.59
C ASP A 123 17.27 7.24 -6.55
N ALA A 124 16.08 6.84 -7.01
CA ALA A 124 14.99 6.43 -6.17
C ALA A 124 14.21 5.25 -6.77
N ALA A 125 13.68 4.38 -5.92
CA ALA A 125 12.67 3.36 -6.27
C ALA A 125 11.45 3.54 -5.37
N ILE A 126 10.28 3.57 -5.99
CA ILE A 126 9.00 3.68 -5.29
C ILE A 126 8.12 2.48 -5.61
N CYS A 127 7.18 2.16 -4.69
CA CYS A 127 6.27 1.03 -4.85
C CYS A 127 4.96 1.34 -4.11
N PHE A 128 3.91 1.70 -4.83
CA PHE A 128 2.65 2.18 -4.27
C PHE A 128 1.48 1.32 -4.71
N GLY A 129 0.57 0.99 -3.77
CA GLY A 129 -0.59 0.16 -4.04
C GLY A 129 -0.29 -1.33 -4.31
N VAL A 130 0.93 -1.80 -4.08
CA VAL A 130 1.40 -3.14 -4.46
C VAL A 130 1.51 -4.10 -3.28
N LEU A 131 2.18 -3.69 -2.18
CA LEU A 131 2.40 -4.58 -1.02
C LEU A 131 1.13 -5.23 -0.47
N PRO A 132 -0.05 -4.58 -0.47
CA PRO A 132 -1.28 -5.24 -0.06
C PRO A 132 -1.60 -6.51 -0.84
N HIS A 133 -1.12 -6.63 -2.06
CA HIS A 133 -1.37 -7.76 -2.98
C HIS A 133 -0.22 -8.78 -3.03
N VAL A 134 0.84 -8.54 -2.26
CA VAL A 134 2.00 -9.44 -2.16
C VAL A 134 1.80 -10.40 -0.97
N PRO A 135 2.11 -11.71 -1.09
CA PRO A 135 2.06 -12.62 0.04
C PRO A 135 3.12 -12.26 1.09
N ALA A 136 2.81 -12.53 2.37
CA ALA A 136 3.64 -12.07 3.49
C ALA A 136 5.10 -12.57 3.43
N GLU A 137 5.29 -13.78 2.99
CA GLU A 137 6.60 -14.41 2.82
C GLU A 137 7.48 -13.75 1.75
N ALA A 138 6.87 -12.93 0.85
CA ALA A 138 7.58 -12.24 -0.21
C ALA A 138 7.90 -10.76 0.10
N ASP A 139 7.40 -10.21 1.20
CA ASP A 139 7.66 -8.80 1.58
C ASP A 139 9.17 -8.50 1.64
N LEU A 140 9.95 -9.38 2.27
CA LEU A 140 11.40 -9.24 2.36
C LEU A 140 12.09 -9.23 0.99
N GLU A 141 11.61 -10.08 0.07
CA GLU A 141 12.14 -10.15 -1.30
C GLU A 141 11.86 -8.86 -2.07
N VAL A 142 10.64 -8.33 -1.98
CA VAL A 142 10.26 -7.06 -2.62
C VAL A 142 11.10 -5.90 -2.09
N LEU A 143 11.27 -5.80 -0.77
CA LEU A 143 12.09 -4.75 -0.15
C LEU A 143 13.56 -4.84 -0.57
N ARG A 144 14.13 -6.06 -0.70
CA ARG A 144 15.48 -6.28 -1.23
C ARG A 144 15.58 -5.89 -2.70
N ASN A 145 14.59 -6.21 -3.51
CA ASN A 145 14.58 -5.86 -4.92
C ASN A 145 14.55 -4.34 -5.11
N LEU A 146 13.72 -3.62 -4.34
CA LEU A 146 13.69 -2.16 -4.30
C LEU A 146 15.05 -1.57 -3.90
N GLY A 147 15.65 -2.07 -2.82
CA GLY A 147 16.97 -1.64 -2.35
C GLY A 147 18.08 -1.88 -3.38
N ASN A 148 18.03 -3.02 -4.09
CA ASN A 148 19.01 -3.35 -5.13
C ASN A 148 18.83 -2.54 -6.43
N ALA A 149 17.67 -1.98 -6.67
CA ALA A 149 17.37 -1.16 -7.84
C ALA A 149 17.99 0.24 -7.74
N VAL A 150 18.25 0.75 -6.54
CA VAL A 150 18.80 2.09 -6.36
C VAL A 150 20.32 2.05 -6.16
N ARG A 151 21.00 3.15 -6.50
CA ARG A 151 22.43 3.33 -6.25
C ARG A 151 22.74 3.41 -4.73
N PRO A 152 23.99 3.22 -4.28
CA PRO A 152 24.35 3.55 -2.90
C PRO A 152 23.92 4.97 -2.51
N GLY A 153 23.30 5.12 -1.34
CA GLY A 153 22.67 6.35 -0.90
C GLY A 153 21.31 6.65 -1.54
N GLY A 154 20.85 5.82 -2.49
CA GLY A 154 19.56 5.98 -3.16
C GLY A 154 18.37 5.73 -2.25
N LEU A 155 17.25 6.36 -2.61
CA LEU A 155 16.01 6.36 -1.83
C LEU A 155 15.12 5.18 -2.21
N VAL A 156 14.51 4.54 -1.20
CA VAL A 156 13.41 3.60 -1.36
C VAL A 156 12.18 4.16 -0.64
N ALA A 157 11.02 4.22 -1.30
CA ALA A 157 9.76 4.58 -0.68
C ALA A 157 8.67 3.56 -1.07
N CYS A 158 8.10 2.88 -0.09
CA CYS A 158 7.14 1.81 -0.30
C CYS A 158 5.88 2.05 0.51
N GLU A 159 4.72 2.05 -0.16
CA GLU A 159 3.44 2.24 0.52
C GLU A 159 2.91 0.94 1.09
N ALA A 160 2.31 1.02 2.27
CA ALA A 160 1.56 -0.06 2.86
C ALA A 160 0.32 0.44 3.60
N ARG A 161 -0.70 -0.43 3.71
CA ARG A 161 -1.87 -0.17 4.53
C ARG A 161 -1.55 -0.42 5.99
N ASN A 162 -1.97 0.50 6.85
CA ASN A 162 -1.65 0.46 8.27
C ASN A 162 -2.55 -0.54 9.03
N GLU A 163 -1.95 -1.63 9.50
CA GLU A 163 -2.65 -2.64 10.31
C GLU A 163 -3.17 -2.07 11.63
N LEU A 164 -2.41 -1.16 12.28
CA LEU A 164 -2.79 -0.58 13.55
C LEU A 164 -3.99 0.38 13.46
N PHE A 165 -4.28 0.90 12.26
CA PHE A 165 -5.49 1.67 12.01
C PHE A 165 -6.76 0.87 12.30
N SER A 166 -6.70 -0.44 12.19
CA SER A 166 -7.82 -1.32 12.55
C SER A 166 -8.30 -1.10 13.98
N LEU A 167 -7.43 -0.73 14.93
CA LEU A 167 -7.82 -0.40 16.31
C LEU A 167 -8.76 0.81 16.40
N PHE A 168 -8.64 1.73 15.45
CA PHE A 168 -9.45 2.95 15.40
C PHE A 168 -10.77 2.78 14.64
N THR A 169 -10.90 1.72 13.85
CA THR A 169 -12.09 1.52 13.00
C THR A 169 -13.33 1.07 13.75
N LEU A 170 -13.20 0.44 14.92
CA LEU A 170 -14.26 -0.10 15.78
C LEU A 170 -15.22 -1.05 15.04
N ASN A 171 -14.68 -1.87 14.14
CA ASN A 171 -15.45 -2.78 13.29
C ASN A 171 -14.82 -4.18 13.23
N ARG A 172 -15.23 -5.02 12.28
CA ARG A 172 -14.71 -6.39 12.12
C ARG A 172 -13.18 -6.47 12.05
N TYR A 173 -12.50 -5.45 11.52
CA TYR A 173 -11.04 -5.41 11.45
C TYR A 173 -10.42 -5.16 12.83
N SER A 174 -11.04 -4.31 13.66
CA SER A 174 -10.64 -4.15 15.07
C SER A 174 -10.80 -5.47 15.83
N ARG A 175 -11.95 -6.13 15.68
CA ARG A 175 -12.21 -7.43 16.30
C ARG A 175 -11.14 -8.45 15.91
N GLU A 176 -10.84 -8.56 14.62
CA GLU A 176 -9.84 -9.50 14.12
C GLU A 176 -8.45 -9.19 14.70
N PHE A 177 -8.06 -7.93 14.70
CA PHE A 177 -6.78 -7.50 15.27
C PHE A 177 -6.68 -7.81 16.77
N PHE A 178 -7.72 -7.53 17.55
CA PHE A 178 -7.75 -7.87 18.97
C PHE A 178 -7.57 -9.37 19.19
N ARG A 179 -8.35 -10.20 18.48
CA ARG A 179 -8.40 -11.64 18.71
C ARG A 179 -7.14 -12.36 18.20
N SER A 180 -6.67 -12.02 17.00
CA SER A 180 -5.54 -12.72 16.38
C SER A 180 -4.18 -12.14 16.78
N ARG A 181 -4.03 -10.80 16.76
CA ARG A 181 -2.72 -10.15 16.94
C ARG A 181 -2.39 -9.81 18.38
N LEU A 182 -3.35 -9.26 19.13
CA LEU A 182 -3.10 -8.83 20.51
C LEU A 182 -3.33 -9.94 21.54
N MET A 183 -4.47 -10.61 21.50
CA MET A 183 -4.81 -11.64 22.49
C MET A 183 -4.28 -13.03 22.12
N GLN A 184 -4.01 -13.29 20.83
CA GLN A 184 -3.66 -14.61 20.34
C GLN A 184 -4.67 -15.68 20.85
N GLU A 185 -5.93 -15.47 20.52
CA GLU A 185 -7.08 -16.24 21.05
C GLU A 185 -6.87 -17.75 21.07
N SER A 186 -6.31 -18.32 20.02
CA SER A 186 -6.03 -19.76 19.95
C SER A 186 -5.05 -20.22 21.04
N VAL A 187 -4.09 -19.38 21.42
CA VAL A 187 -3.14 -19.67 22.50
C VAL A 187 -3.83 -19.57 23.85
N LEU A 188 -4.67 -18.54 24.03
CA LEU A 188 -5.45 -18.38 25.27
C LEU A 188 -6.40 -19.56 25.50
N LEU A 189 -7.16 -19.96 24.48
CA LEU A 189 -8.06 -21.12 24.56
C LEU A 189 -7.30 -22.42 24.83
N ALA A 190 -6.15 -22.61 24.19
CA ALA A 190 -5.30 -23.79 24.45
C ALA A 190 -4.67 -23.80 25.86
N SER A 191 -4.63 -22.65 26.54
CA SER A 191 -4.06 -22.50 27.88
C SER A 191 -5.10 -22.67 29.00
N ALA A 192 -6.37 -22.82 28.66
CA ALA A 192 -7.44 -23.04 29.64
C ALA A 192 -7.17 -24.35 30.40
N GLY A 193 -7.24 -24.28 31.73
CA GLY A 193 -6.95 -25.43 32.61
C GLY A 193 -8.04 -26.47 32.65
N ASP A 194 -9.31 -26.08 32.38
CA ASP A 194 -10.45 -26.95 32.30
C ASP A 194 -11.58 -26.41 31.39
N ALA A 195 -12.64 -27.16 31.23
CA ALA A 195 -13.77 -26.81 30.39
C ALA A 195 -14.51 -25.54 30.87
N ALA A 196 -14.56 -25.29 32.16
CA ALA A 196 -15.26 -24.13 32.73
C ALA A 196 -14.50 -22.82 32.41
N GLU A 197 -13.15 -22.83 32.45
CA GLU A 197 -12.34 -21.71 32.02
C GLU A 197 -12.50 -21.45 30.53
N SER A 198 -12.52 -22.50 29.71
CA SER A 198 -12.71 -22.37 28.25
C SER A 198 -14.07 -21.75 27.93
N GLU A 199 -15.16 -22.25 28.54
CA GLU A 199 -16.52 -21.69 28.37
C GLU A 199 -16.63 -20.24 28.86
N ALA A 200 -15.99 -19.91 29.98
CA ALA A 200 -15.96 -18.54 30.51
C ALA A 200 -15.22 -17.57 29.56
N LEU A 201 -14.08 -18.01 28.98
CA LEU A 201 -13.31 -17.24 28.01
C LEU A 201 -14.12 -17.05 26.73
N GLU A 202 -14.71 -18.10 26.16
CA GLU A 202 -15.55 -18.01 24.97
C GLU A 202 -16.75 -17.05 25.18
N ALA A 203 -17.39 -17.09 26.31
CA ALA A 203 -18.47 -16.17 26.67
C ALA A 203 -17.97 -14.71 26.76
N ALA A 204 -16.76 -14.50 27.29
CA ALA A 204 -16.16 -13.18 27.36
C ALA A 204 -15.80 -12.65 25.96
N LEU A 205 -15.23 -13.49 25.10
CA LEU A 205 -14.91 -13.15 23.69
C LEU A 205 -16.16 -12.81 22.89
N LYS A 206 -17.27 -13.56 23.11
CA LYS A 206 -18.56 -13.25 22.48
C LYS A 206 -19.13 -11.89 22.92
N ARG A 207 -18.94 -11.52 24.19
CA ARG A 207 -19.31 -10.17 24.67
C ARG A 207 -18.45 -9.08 24.06
N LEU A 208 -17.15 -9.33 23.88
CA LEU A 208 -16.23 -8.42 23.21
C LEU A 208 -16.66 -8.18 21.75
N ASP A 209 -17.06 -9.24 21.02
CA ASP A 209 -17.54 -9.14 19.65
C ASP A 209 -18.71 -8.15 19.50
N GLY A 210 -19.57 -8.06 20.49
CA GLY A 210 -20.69 -7.11 20.53
C GLY A 210 -20.29 -5.62 20.60
N GLN A 211 -19.01 -5.32 20.80
CA GLN A 211 -18.49 -3.94 20.83
C GLN A 211 -18.11 -3.44 19.43
N PHE A 212 -18.06 -4.31 18.43
CA PHE A 212 -17.61 -3.97 17.09
C PHE A 212 -18.74 -3.99 16.07
N ARG A 213 -18.66 -3.10 15.09
CA ARG A 213 -19.57 -3.11 13.94
C ARG A 213 -19.17 -4.22 12.97
N MET A 214 -20.03 -5.22 12.81
CA MET A 214 -19.75 -6.41 11.99
C MET A 214 -20.35 -6.36 10.58
N ASP A 215 -21.32 -5.48 10.34
CA ASP A 215 -22.15 -5.37 9.12
C ASP A 215 -21.56 -4.43 8.06
N LEU A 216 -20.24 -4.48 7.85
CA LEU A 216 -19.60 -3.65 6.84
C LEU A 216 -19.97 -4.13 5.43
N PRO A 217 -20.25 -3.18 4.50
CA PRO A 217 -20.39 -3.53 3.10
C PRO A 217 -19.05 -4.02 2.53
N PRO A 218 -19.06 -4.78 1.40
CA PRO A 218 -17.84 -5.14 0.71
C PRO A 218 -17.08 -3.87 0.26
N LEU A 219 -15.75 -3.92 0.27
CA LEU A 219 -14.89 -2.79 -0.10
C LEU A 219 -15.12 -2.34 -1.54
N ARG A 220 -15.27 -3.28 -2.46
CA ARG A 220 -15.69 -3.03 -3.84
C ARG A 220 -16.47 -4.24 -4.37
N LYS A 221 -17.68 -4.02 -4.85
CA LYS A 221 -18.37 -5.03 -5.65
C LYS A 221 -17.69 -5.15 -7.01
N GLY A 222 -17.37 -6.38 -7.42
CA GLY A 222 -17.12 -6.68 -8.80
C GLY A 222 -18.40 -6.44 -9.63
N TYR A 223 -18.23 -6.15 -10.92
CA TYR A 223 -19.32 -6.23 -11.89
C TYR A 223 -19.52 -7.70 -12.30
N GLU A 224 -20.61 -7.97 -13.03
CA GLU A 224 -20.83 -9.30 -13.59
C GLU A 224 -19.59 -9.73 -14.40
N ASN A 225 -19.00 -10.86 -14.04
CA ASN A 225 -17.74 -11.41 -14.57
C ASN A 225 -16.44 -10.62 -14.23
N GLU A 226 -16.45 -9.72 -13.24
CA GLU A 226 -15.25 -9.09 -12.72
C GLU A 226 -15.01 -9.49 -11.27
N PRO A 227 -13.79 -9.91 -10.87
CA PRO A 227 -13.48 -10.15 -9.46
C PRO A 227 -13.58 -8.86 -8.68
N GLY A 228 -14.26 -8.91 -7.53
CA GLY A 228 -14.29 -7.82 -6.58
C GLY A 228 -12.94 -7.64 -5.90
N TYR A 229 -12.76 -6.50 -5.23
CA TYR A 229 -11.53 -6.24 -4.47
C TYR A 229 -11.35 -7.21 -3.30
N ASP A 230 -12.46 -7.73 -2.76
CA ASP A 230 -12.46 -8.72 -1.69
C ASP A 230 -12.05 -10.14 -2.17
N GLU A 231 -11.95 -10.36 -3.48
CA GLU A 231 -11.57 -11.64 -4.10
C GLU A 231 -10.06 -11.74 -4.38
N VAL A 232 -9.33 -10.64 -4.22
CA VAL A 232 -7.87 -10.61 -4.33
C VAL A 232 -7.24 -10.45 -2.96
N LEU A 233 -6.01 -10.95 -2.81
CA LEU A 233 -5.24 -10.74 -1.59
C LEU A 233 -5.15 -9.25 -1.28
N SER A 234 -5.53 -8.88 -0.06
CA SER A 234 -5.58 -7.49 0.38
C SER A 234 -5.16 -7.41 1.84
N ARG A 235 -3.85 -7.24 2.07
CA ARG A 235 -3.22 -7.25 3.38
C ARG A 235 -3.02 -5.84 3.92
N THR A 236 -2.93 -5.76 5.24
CA THR A 236 -2.37 -4.64 5.98
C THR A 236 -0.99 -5.02 6.52
N HIS A 237 -0.19 -4.03 6.89
CA HIS A 237 1.14 -4.22 7.43
C HIS A 237 1.28 -3.51 8.76
N ASN A 238 1.92 -4.16 9.73
CA ASN A 238 2.30 -3.52 10.97
C ASN A 238 3.51 -2.60 10.70
N PRO A 239 3.41 -1.29 10.98
CA PRO A 239 4.48 -0.35 10.68
C PRO A 239 5.80 -0.65 11.42
N PHE A 240 5.74 -1.29 12.59
CA PHE A 240 6.94 -1.72 13.30
C PHE A 240 7.58 -2.94 12.64
N GLU A 241 6.79 -3.97 12.33
CA GLU A 241 7.28 -5.21 11.72
C GLU A 241 7.87 -4.97 10.31
N ILE A 242 7.19 -4.17 9.47
CA ILE A 242 7.69 -3.89 8.11
C ILE A 242 8.95 -3.00 8.13
N ARG A 243 9.08 -2.11 9.12
CA ARG A 243 10.30 -1.34 9.34
C ARG A 243 11.49 -2.26 9.68
N ASP A 244 11.29 -3.21 10.60
CA ASP A 244 12.32 -4.17 10.97
C ASP A 244 12.69 -5.06 9.77
N LEU A 245 11.70 -5.43 8.96
CA LEU A 245 11.90 -6.19 7.74
C LEU A 245 12.71 -5.40 6.69
N ALA A 246 12.50 -4.08 6.58
CA ALA A 246 13.28 -3.22 5.70
C ALA A 246 14.75 -3.13 6.13
N ILE A 247 15.00 -3.06 7.43
CA ILE A 247 16.37 -3.12 7.99
C ILE A 247 17.00 -4.49 7.67
N GLN A 248 16.25 -5.57 7.82
CA GLN A 248 16.70 -6.91 7.45
C GLN A 248 16.95 -7.05 5.93
N ALA A 249 16.22 -6.30 5.11
CA ALA A 249 16.44 -6.22 3.66
C ALA A 249 17.74 -5.48 3.29
N GLY A 250 18.40 -4.83 4.25
CA GLY A 250 19.65 -4.10 4.08
C GLY A 250 19.46 -2.59 3.90
N LEU A 251 18.26 -2.05 4.15
CA LEU A 251 18.05 -0.61 4.12
C LEU A 251 18.51 0.05 5.44
N CYS A 252 19.03 1.27 5.34
CA CYS A 252 19.36 2.13 6.49
C CYS A 252 18.46 3.36 6.52
N ASP A 253 18.56 4.16 7.60
CA ASP A 253 17.77 5.38 7.82
C ASP A 253 16.26 5.15 7.64
N VAL A 254 15.77 4.00 8.12
CA VAL A 254 14.39 3.58 7.90
C VAL A 254 13.43 4.36 8.78
N GLU A 255 12.47 5.05 8.15
CA GLU A 255 11.37 5.77 8.79
C GLU A 255 10.01 5.38 8.21
N VAL A 256 8.94 5.68 8.96
CA VAL A 256 7.55 5.48 8.56
C VAL A 256 6.85 6.83 8.54
N LEU A 257 6.28 7.19 7.38
CA LEU A 257 5.55 8.44 7.17
C LEU A 257 4.07 8.13 6.97
N PHE A 258 3.24 8.59 7.90
CA PHE A 258 1.79 8.32 7.89
C PHE A 258 1.02 9.32 7.03
N TYR A 259 -0.05 8.84 6.40
CA TYR A 259 -0.98 9.68 5.62
C TYR A 259 -2.37 9.07 5.55
N HIS A 260 -3.34 9.82 5.01
CA HIS A 260 -4.76 9.49 5.04
C HIS A 260 -5.29 9.34 6.48
N TYR A 261 -5.16 10.43 7.23
CA TYR A 261 -5.69 10.52 8.58
C TYR A 261 -7.21 10.53 8.62
N HIS A 262 -7.76 9.96 9.67
CA HIS A 262 -9.18 9.96 9.98
C HIS A 262 -9.39 10.65 11.32
N ALA A 263 -10.07 11.80 11.32
CA ALA A 263 -10.34 12.55 12.56
C ALA A 263 -11.30 11.84 13.51
N LEU A 264 -12.13 10.96 12.97
CA LEU A 264 -13.09 10.13 13.68
C LEU A 264 -13.02 8.68 13.16
N PRO A 265 -13.46 7.68 13.93
CA PRO A 265 -13.66 6.34 13.39
C PRO A 265 -14.47 6.38 12.08
N PRO A 266 -14.07 5.64 11.03
CA PRO A 266 -14.72 5.72 9.71
C PRO A 266 -16.23 5.47 9.73
N MET A 267 -16.71 4.68 10.68
CA MET A 267 -18.15 4.43 10.84
C MET A 267 -18.97 5.69 11.17
N LEU A 268 -18.34 6.75 11.63
CA LEU A 268 -18.98 8.03 11.97
C LEU A 268 -18.92 9.06 10.84
N GLU A 269 -18.25 8.77 9.73
CA GLU A 269 -18.08 9.67 8.59
C GLU A 269 -19.45 10.16 8.06
N SER A 270 -20.43 9.25 7.92
CA SER A 270 -21.75 9.56 7.42
C SER A 270 -22.56 10.53 8.30
N ALA A 271 -22.22 10.65 9.58
CA ALA A 271 -22.90 11.56 10.50
C ALA A 271 -22.55 13.04 10.24
N ALA A 272 -21.32 13.32 9.79
CA ALA A 272 -20.86 14.68 9.50
C ALA A 272 -19.75 14.68 8.42
N PRO A 273 -20.06 14.34 7.14
CA PRO A 273 -19.03 14.05 6.12
C PRO A 273 -18.11 15.25 5.83
N ALA A 274 -18.67 16.45 5.77
CA ALA A 274 -17.89 17.66 5.49
C ALA A 274 -16.94 18.02 6.64
N LEU A 275 -17.37 17.84 7.88
CA LEU A 275 -16.54 18.02 9.07
C LEU A 275 -15.44 16.96 9.10
N PHE A 276 -15.81 15.70 8.94
CA PHE A 276 -14.89 14.57 8.90
C PHE A 276 -13.75 14.81 7.89
N ARG A 277 -14.11 15.12 6.63
CA ARG A 277 -13.13 15.37 5.57
C ARG A 277 -12.19 16.54 5.91
N ARG A 278 -12.75 17.68 6.29
CA ARG A 278 -11.96 18.88 6.58
C ARG A 278 -11.01 18.68 7.75
N THR A 279 -11.45 18.04 8.83
CA THR A 279 -10.63 17.79 10.00
C THR A 279 -9.59 16.70 9.74
N SER A 280 -9.92 15.67 8.97
CA SER A 280 -8.97 14.62 8.58
C SER A 280 -7.82 15.20 7.74
N VAL A 281 -8.13 16.02 6.73
CA VAL A 281 -7.11 16.71 5.92
C VAL A 281 -6.25 17.66 6.77
N ALA A 282 -6.85 18.38 7.73
CA ALA A 282 -6.10 19.27 8.61
C ALA A 282 -5.17 18.53 9.60
N MET A 283 -5.36 17.22 9.78
CA MET A 283 -4.50 16.38 10.63
C MET A 283 -3.28 15.82 9.88
N GLU A 284 -3.22 15.95 8.55
CA GLU A 284 -2.14 15.36 7.77
C GLU A 284 -0.77 15.88 8.25
N ASN A 285 -0.07 15.01 8.95
CA ASN A 285 1.29 15.21 9.41
C ASN A 285 2.01 13.85 9.40
N PRO A 286 2.90 13.59 8.43
CA PRO A 286 3.51 12.29 8.25
C PRO A 286 4.28 11.74 9.46
N ARG A 287 4.71 12.61 10.38
CA ARG A 287 5.53 12.23 11.55
C ARG A 287 4.77 12.32 12.88
N ASP A 288 3.47 12.59 12.86
CA ASP A 288 2.66 12.60 14.09
C ASP A 288 2.47 11.15 14.58
N TRP A 289 2.76 10.89 15.85
CA TRP A 289 2.60 9.57 16.46
C TRP A 289 1.17 9.01 16.35
N ARG A 290 0.16 9.90 16.30
CA ARG A 290 -1.23 9.51 16.11
C ARG A 290 -1.47 8.77 14.79
N GLY A 291 -0.60 8.98 13.81
CA GLY A 291 -0.63 8.27 12.54
C GLY A 291 -0.62 6.75 12.68
N HIS A 292 0.05 6.21 13.71
CA HIS A 292 0.01 4.77 13.99
C HIS A 292 -1.42 4.23 14.10
N PHE A 293 -2.35 5.00 14.63
CA PHE A 293 -3.71 4.56 14.90
C PHE A 293 -4.77 5.24 14.03
N MET A 294 -4.53 6.46 13.58
CA MET A 294 -5.51 7.31 12.93
C MET A 294 -5.25 7.49 11.41
N ALA A 295 -4.12 7.06 10.90
CA ALA A 295 -3.83 7.04 9.47
C ALA A 295 -4.06 5.65 8.88
N SER A 296 -4.78 5.57 7.76
CA SER A 296 -5.10 4.28 7.12
C SER A 296 -3.95 3.71 6.30
N ALA A 297 -2.96 4.52 5.98
CA ALA A 297 -1.80 4.13 5.20
C ALA A 297 -0.52 4.83 5.68
N PHE A 298 0.61 4.29 5.27
CA PHE A 298 1.92 4.88 5.50
C PHE A 298 2.89 4.60 4.34
N ILE A 299 3.93 5.39 4.26
CA ILE A 299 5.08 5.19 3.38
C ILE A 299 6.25 4.78 4.25
N LEU A 300 6.79 3.59 3.99
CA LEU A 300 8.06 3.13 4.52
C LEU A 300 9.16 3.74 3.66
N VAL A 301 10.05 4.51 4.26
CA VAL A 301 11.16 5.17 3.59
C VAL A 301 12.46 4.59 4.11
N GLY A 302 13.43 4.37 3.23
CA GLY A 302 14.77 3.90 3.60
C GLY A 302 15.78 4.26 2.53
N ARG A 303 17.05 3.98 2.81
CA ARG A 303 18.17 4.19 1.88
C ARG A 303 18.97 2.92 1.69
N ARG A 304 19.51 2.74 0.50
CA ARG A 304 20.58 1.78 0.28
C ARG A 304 21.87 2.32 0.90
N PRO A 305 22.58 1.55 1.74
CA PRO A 305 23.89 1.93 2.28
C PRO A 305 24.93 2.24 1.21
#